data_5e0243b47fdbac59884e8d66cd777ef1
#
_entry.id   5e0243b47fdbac59884e8d66cd777ef1
#
_cell.length_a   1.000
_cell.length_b   1.000
_cell.length_c   1.000
_cell.angle_alpha   90.00
_cell.angle_beta   90.00
_cell.angle_gamma   90.00
#
_symmetry.space_group_name_H-M   'P 1'
#
loop_
_entity.id
_entity.type
_entity.pdbx_description
1 polymer ?
#
loop_
_entity_poly.entity_id
_entity_poly.type
_entity_poly.pdbx_seq_one_letter_code
_entity_poly.pdbx_strand_id
1 'polypeptide(L)'
;MLPRLIALLLATTLFAADAPKAKTPAAPKPPEPPVYLTEKEATEAGEDPRLQGEFANAKMGANVISLGKGEYRLILFKGGLPGAGWDGTPKIEVEGKRDGTTVTFQDSIDSATLTDGVLITKNSGLTLKRTIRHSPTEGLAAPKDATILFDGKSADAFVDGKIDPRGFLEANTKTKQAFTDFKLHLEF
;
A
#
# COMPACT_ATOMS: atom_id res chain seq x y z
N MET A 1 -31.25 59.52 60.52
CA MET A 1 -30.72 59.71 59.16
C MET A 1 -29.32 59.10 59.12
N LEU A 2 -29.20 57.87 58.61
CA LEU A 2 -27.93 57.21 58.39
C LEU A 2 -27.58 57.27 56.91
N PRO A 3 -26.36 57.62 56.46
CA PRO A 3 -25.96 57.55 55.08
C PRO A 3 -25.53 56.10 54.69
N ARG A 4 -26.05 55.64 53.59
CA ARG A 4 -25.69 54.38 52.98
C ARG A 4 -24.33 54.48 52.28
N LEU A 5 -23.37 53.68 52.73
CA LEU A 5 -22.10 53.50 52.06
C LEU A 5 -22.32 52.50 50.89
N ILE A 6 -22.04 52.93 49.66
CA ILE A 6 -22.03 52.08 48.48
C ILE A 6 -20.59 51.60 48.31
N ALA A 7 -20.36 50.31 48.56
CA ALA A 7 -19.08 49.68 48.25
C ALA A 7 -19.04 49.27 46.77
N LEU A 8 -18.14 49.88 46.01
CA LEU A 8 -17.89 49.55 44.63
C LEU A 8 -16.90 48.36 44.55
N LEU A 9 -17.39 47.16 44.20
CA LEU A 9 -16.57 46.00 44.01
C LEU A 9 -15.96 46.07 42.59
N LEU A 10 -14.63 46.32 42.50
CA LEU A 10 -13.88 46.19 41.26
C LEU A 10 -13.56 44.68 41.05
N ALA A 11 -14.20 44.05 40.09
CA ALA A 11 -13.83 42.70 39.66
C ALA A 11 -12.67 42.78 38.64
N THR A 12 -11.50 42.43 39.09
CA THR A 12 -10.34 42.22 38.19
C THR A 12 -10.40 40.84 37.58
N THR A 13 -10.74 40.75 36.29
CA THR A 13 -10.64 39.50 35.49
C THR A 13 -9.16 39.24 35.17
N LEU A 14 -8.55 38.26 35.85
CA LEU A 14 -7.28 37.68 35.41
C LEU A 14 -7.49 36.92 34.13
N PHE A 15 -6.94 37.41 33.04
CA PHE A 15 -6.74 36.60 31.83
C PHE A 15 -5.57 35.63 32.10
N ALA A 16 -5.88 34.37 32.32
CA ALA A 16 -4.86 33.31 32.28
C ALA A 16 -4.41 33.13 30.82
N ALA A 17 -3.19 33.51 30.52
CA ALA A 17 -2.57 33.22 29.25
C ALA A 17 -2.35 31.70 29.16
N ASP A 18 -2.97 31.05 28.14
CA ASP A 18 -2.74 29.64 27.83
C ASP A 18 -1.24 29.44 27.54
N ALA A 19 -0.56 28.70 28.40
CA ALA A 19 0.81 28.27 28.16
C ALA A 19 0.81 27.29 26.95
N PRO A 20 1.79 27.42 26.03
CA PRO A 20 1.87 26.52 24.87
C PRO A 20 2.05 25.08 25.36
N LYS A 21 1.08 24.20 25.02
CA LYS A 21 1.17 22.77 25.30
C LYS A 21 2.44 22.22 24.64
N ALA A 22 3.38 21.78 25.45
CA ALA A 22 4.56 21.08 24.98
C ALA A 22 4.11 19.85 24.16
N LYS A 23 4.54 19.77 22.89
CA LYS A 23 4.29 18.60 22.05
C LYS A 23 5.00 17.40 22.69
N THR A 24 4.25 16.44 23.19
CA THR A 24 4.79 15.15 23.62
C THR A 24 5.59 14.56 22.45
N PRO A 25 6.85 14.15 22.67
CA PRO A 25 7.62 13.47 21.62
C PRO A 25 6.81 12.27 21.11
N ALA A 26 6.66 12.15 19.79
CA ALA A 26 6.01 11.01 19.17
C ALA A 26 6.74 9.72 19.60
N ALA A 27 6.00 8.68 19.95
CA ALA A 27 6.58 7.38 20.25
C ALA A 27 7.45 6.92 19.07
N PRO A 28 8.57 6.21 19.30
CA PRO A 28 9.40 5.68 18.23
C PRO A 28 8.54 4.85 17.28
N LYS A 29 8.63 5.14 15.98
CA LYS A 29 7.93 4.37 14.95
C LYS A 29 8.42 2.91 15.02
N PRO A 30 7.53 1.89 15.02
CA PRO A 30 7.95 0.50 14.96
C PRO A 30 8.90 0.29 13.77
N PRO A 31 9.86 -0.61 13.88
CA PRO A 31 10.73 -0.93 12.74
C PRO A 31 9.87 -1.37 11.56
N GLU A 32 10.16 -0.81 10.40
CA GLU A 32 9.47 -1.18 9.17
C GLU A 32 9.79 -2.65 8.84
N PRO A 33 8.82 -3.40 8.31
CA PRO A 33 9.08 -4.79 7.90
C PRO A 33 10.15 -4.79 6.79
N PRO A 34 10.97 -5.85 6.71
CA PRO A 34 11.99 -5.95 5.66
C PRO A 34 11.34 -5.95 4.28
N VAL A 35 11.97 -5.27 3.32
CA VAL A 35 11.54 -5.23 1.92
C VAL A 35 12.56 -6.03 1.11
N TYR A 36 12.08 -7.02 0.36
CA TYR A 36 12.89 -7.82 -0.55
C TYR A 36 12.65 -7.35 -1.98
N LEU A 37 13.72 -7.14 -2.72
CA LEU A 37 13.67 -6.59 -4.08
C LEU A 37 13.60 -7.69 -5.15
N THR A 38 13.92 -8.92 -4.75
CA THR A 38 13.90 -10.08 -5.64
C THR A 38 13.31 -11.30 -4.94
N GLU A 39 12.75 -12.22 -5.72
CA GLU A 39 12.28 -13.52 -5.18
C GLU A 39 13.41 -14.31 -4.50
N LYS A 40 14.65 -14.14 -5.00
CA LYS A 40 15.83 -14.78 -4.41
C LYS A 40 16.10 -14.26 -3.00
N GLU A 41 16.15 -12.93 -2.82
CA GLU A 41 16.34 -12.32 -1.49
C GLU A 41 15.25 -12.73 -0.51
N ALA A 42 13.99 -12.74 -0.94
CA ALA A 42 12.87 -13.18 -0.11
C ALA A 42 13.04 -14.65 0.31
N THR A 43 13.41 -15.53 -0.63
CA THR A 43 13.59 -16.95 -0.35
C THR A 43 14.78 -17.21 0.59
N GLU A 44 15.89 -16.51 0.41
CA GLU A 44 17.04 -16.56 1.32
C GLU A 44 16.72 -16.10 2.74
N ALA A 45 15.76 -15.18 2.88
CA ALA A 45 15.23 -14.72 4.15
C ALA A 45 14.13 -15.63 4.73
N GLY A 46 13.82 -16.74 4.07
CA GLY A 46 12.80 -17.72 4.52
C GLY A 46 11.37 -17.36 4.14
N GLU A 47 11.17 -16.34 3.28
CA GLU A 47 9.87 -16.05 2.72
C GLU A 47 9.61 -16.87 1.44
N ASP A 48 8.34 -17.17 1.17
CA ASP A 48 7.93 -17.85 -0.07
C ASP A 48 7.16 -16.86 -0.95
N PRO A 49 7.76 -16.34 -2.03
CA PRO A 49 7.10 -15.40 -2.93
C PRO A 49 5.83 -15.95 -3.58
N ARG A 50 5.65 -17.27 -3.63
CA ARG A 50 4.45 -17.91 -4.19
C ARG A 50 3.22 -17.76 -3.30
N LEU A 51 3.41 -17.38 -2.03
CA LEU A 51 2.33 -17.16 -1.06
C LEU A 51 1.73 -15.75 -1.15
N GLN A 52 2.13 -14.93 -2.11
CA GLN A 52 1.56 -13.60 -2.34
C GLN A 52 1.42 -13.32 -3.84
N GLY A 53 0.67 -12.25 -4.17
CA GLY A 53 0.43 -11.79 -5.52
C GLY A 53 -1.03 -11.98 -5.96
N GLU A 54 -1.25 -12.08 -7.25
CA GLU A 54 -2.56 -12.23 -7.87
C GLU A 54 -2.88 -13.69 -8.12
N PHE A 55 -4.14 -14.05 -7.89
CA PHE A 55 -4.67 -15.40 -8.13
C PHE A 55 -5.99 -15.27 -8.88
N ALA A 56 -6.26 -16.13 -9.83
CA ALA A 56 -7.50 -16.06 -10.61
C ALA A 56 -7.99 -17.42 -11.11
N ASN A 57 -9.27 -17.44 -11.40
CA ASN A 57 -9.94 -18.40 -12.28
C ASN A 57 -10.97 -17.65 -13.16
N ALA A 58 -11.77 -18.37 -13.92
CA ALA A 58 -12.76 -17.78 -14.83
C ALA A 58 -13.88 -16.96 -14.14
N LYS A 59 -14.02 -17.04 -12.81
CA LYS A 59 -15.15 -16.45 -12.05
C LYS A 59 -14.71 -15.49 -10.95
N MET A 60 -13.48 -15.61 -10.49
CA MET A 60 -12.98 -14.89 -9.30
C MET A 60 -11.54 -14.46 -9.52
N GLY A 61 -11.20 -13.30 -8.99
CA GLY A 61 -9.85 -12.85 -8.75
C GLY A 61 -9.56 -12.78 -7.26
N ALA A 62 -8.29 -12.84 -6.90
CA ALA A 62 -7.82 -12.61 -5.54
C ALA A 62 -6.47 -11.93 -5.52
N ASN A 63 -6.25 -11.06 -4.53
CA ASN A 63 -4.92 -10.61 -4.16
C ASN A 63 -4.57 -11.17 -2.79
N VAL A 64 -3.37 -11.70 -2.65
CA VAL A 64 -2.80 -12.07 -1.36
C VAL A 64 -1.60 -11.17 -1.08
N ILE A 65 -1.62 -10.54 0.07
CA ILE A 65 -0.63 -9.55 0.51
C ILE A 65 0.04 -10.08 1.77
N SER A 66 1.36 -10.17 1.77
CA SER A 66 2.14 -10.43 2.99
C SER A 66 2.17 -9.15 3.83
N LEU A 67 1.78 -9.27 5.10
CA LEU A 67 1.84 -8.18 6.09
C LEU A 67 3.11 -8.27 6.96
N GLY A 68 3.97 -9.25 6.69
CA GLY A 68 5.14 -9.57 7.48
C GLY A 68 4.83 -10.48 8.67
N LYS A 69 5.86 -11.08 9.27
CA LYS A 69 5.76 -11.97 10.46
C LYS A 69 4.79 -13.14 10.29
N GLY A 70 4.62 -13.65 9.07
CA GLY A 70 3.72 -14.74 8.76
C GLY A 70 2.23 -14.36 8.74
N GLU A 71 1.90 -13.06 8.75
CA GLU A 71 0.54 -12.57 8.59
C GLU A 71 0.28 -12.19 7.13
N TYR A 72 -0.94 -12.47 6.66
CA TYR A 72 -1.36 -12.25 5.29
C TYR A 72 -2.76 -11.67 5.23
N ARG A 73 -3.07 -10.99 4.13
CA ARG A 73 -4.42 -10.53 3.80
C ARG A 73 -4.81 -11.06 2.43
N LEU A 74 -5.97 -11.70 2.38
CA LEU A 74 -6.65 -12.12 1.16
C LEU A 74 -7.72 -11.09 0.81
N ILE A 75 -7.74 -10.65 -0.45
CA ILE A 75 -8.79 -9.79 -1.00
C ILE A 75 -9.40 -10.53 -2.18
N LEU A 76 -10.70 -10.83 -2.12
CA LEU A 76 -11.44 -11.51 -3.18
C LEU A 76 -12.23 -10.52 -4.04
N PHE A 77 -12.23 -10.77 -5.35
CA PHE A 77 -12.90 -9.97 -6.37
C PHE A 77 -13.83 -10.86 -7.19
N LYS A 78 -15.11 -10.56 -7.19
CA LYS A 78 -16.08 -11.27 -8.02
C LYS A 78 -15.90 -10.90 -9.49
N GLY A 79 -15.96 -11.89 -10.38
CA GLY A 79 -15.84 -11.73 -11.83
C GLY A 79 -14.40 -11.81 -12.33
N GLY A 80 -13.38 -11.51 -11.53
CA GLY A 80 -11.98 -11.53 -11.93
C GLY A 80 -11.12 -10.50 -11.18
N LEU A 81 -9.90 -10.34 -11.61
CA LEU A 81 -8.97 -9.34 -11.05
C LEU A 81 -9.35 -7.90 -11.46
N PRO A 82 -8.96 -6.88 -10.71
CA PRO A 82 -9.08 -5.49 -11.13
C PRO A 82 -8.43 -5.28 -12.51
N GLY A 83 -9.18 -4.65 -13.43
CA GLY A 83 -8.77 -4.50 -14.84
C GLY A 83 -8.84 -5.79 -15.68
N ALA A 84 -9.30 -6.89 -15.10
CA ALA A 84 -9.43 -8.19 -15.78
C ALA A 84 -10.65 -8.99 -15.27
N GLY A 85 -11.83 -8.38 -15.36
CA GLY A 85 -13.11 -9.04 -15.11
C GLY A 85 -13.78 -8.71 -13.78
N TRP A 86 -13.14 -8.03 -12.83
CA TRP A 86 -13.83 -7.59 -11.62
C TRP A 86 -15.03 -6.71 -11.95
N ASP A 87 -16.19 -7.06 -11.40
CA ASP A 87 -17.47 -6.43 -11.69
C ASP A 87 -17.77 -5.16 -10.88
N GLY A 88 -16.76 -4.68 -10.08
CA GLY A 88 -16.89 -3.48 -9.24
C GLY A 88 -17.67 -3.67 -7.95
N THR A 89 -18.14 -4.90 -7.65
CA THR A 89 -18.84 -5.19 -6.39
C THR A 89 -17.89 -5.05 -5.18
N PRO A 90 -18.44 -4.89 -3.95
CA PRO A 90 -17.62 -4.83 -2.75
C PRO A 90 -16.69 -6.04 -2.63
N LYS A 91 -15.44 -5.77 -2.26
CA LYS A 91 -14.40 -6.78 -2.01
C LYS A 91 -14.67 -7.51 -0.69
N ILE A 92 -14.23 -8.76 -0.62
CA ILE A 92 -14.17 -9.51 0.64
C ILE A 92 -12.71 -9.52 1.08
N GLU A 93 -12.44 -9.07 2.31
CA GLU A 93 -11.09 -9.05 2.89
C GLU A 93 -11.04 -9.99 4.08
N VAL A 94 -10.03 -10.86 4.11
CA VAL A 94 -9.84 -11.87 5.16
C VAL A 94 -8.39 -11.89 5.59
N GLU A 95 -8.14 -11.84 6.90
CA GLU A 95 -6.79 -12.02 7.45
C GLU A 95 -6.44 -13.51 7.51
N GLY A 96 -5.15 -13.81 7.35
CA GLY A 96 -4.63 -15.17 7.37
C GLY A 96 -3.29 -15.27 8.03
N LYS A 97 -2.94 -16.50 8.39
CA LYS A 97 -1.65 -16.83 9.02
C LYS A 97 -0.95 -17.96 8.29
N ARG A 98 0.36 -17.84 8.19
CA ARG A 98 1.24 -18.84 7.61
C ARG A 98 1.62 -19.88 8.67
N ASP A 99 1.55 -21.14 8.27
CA ASP A 99 2.16 -22.28 8.95
C ASP A 99 2.95 -23.10 7.93
N GLY A 100 4.25 -23.15 8.07
CA GLY A 100 5.15 -23.76 7.10
C GLY A 100 5.01 -23.16 5.72
N THR A 101 4.57 -23.95 4.76
CA THR A 101 4.37 -23.58 3.34
C THR A 101 2.92 -23.22 3.01
N THR A 102 2.03 -23.18 4.01
CA THR A 102 0.60 -22.93 3.82
C THR A 102 0.18 -21.66 4.54
N VAL A 103 -0.63 -20.83 3.88
CA VAL A 103 -1.38 -19.75 4.53
C VAL A 103 -2.83 -20.16 4.65
N THR A 104 -3.38 -20.04 5.85
CA THR A 104 -4.80 -20.28 6.14
C THR A 104 -5.50 -18.95 6.40
N PHE A 105 -6.58 -18.71 5.68
CA PHE A 105 -7.49 -17.58 5.84
C PHE A 105 -8.80 -18.09 6.39
N GLN A 106 -9.38 -17.42 7.37
CA GLN A 106 -10.64 -17.83 7.96
C GLN A 106 -11.45 -16.60 8.40
N ASP A 107 -12.67 -16.53 7.94
CA ASP A 107 -13.69 -15.62 8.46
C ASP A 107 -14.86 -16.42 9.07
N SER A 108 -15.98 -15.74 9.34
CA SER A 108 -17.18 -16.35 9.92
C SER A 108 -17.98 -17.20 8.91
N ILE A 109 -17.69 -17.11 7.61
CA ILE A 109 -18.51 -17.69 6.53
C ILE A 109 -17.75 -18.80 5.80
N ASP A 110 -16.47 -18.57 5.47
CA ASP A 110 -15.67 -19.51 4.69
C ASP A 110 -14.21 -19.56 5.21
N SER A 111 -13.46 -20.53 4.75
CA SER A 111 -12.02 -20.60 4.94
C SER A 111 -11.35 -20.86 3.59
N ALA A 112 -10.12 -20.36 3.45
CA ALA A 112 -9.29 -20.60 2.28
C ALA A 112 -7.88 -21.00 2.70
N THR A 113 -7.24 -21.81 1.88
CA THR A 113 -5.83 -22.19 2.03
C THR A 113 -5.06 -21.82 0.77
N LEU A 114 -3.85 -21.29 0.96
CA LEU A 114 -2.90 -21.04 -0.11
C LEU A 114 -1.65 -21.87 0.11
N THR A 115 -1.35 -22.72 -0.85
CA THR A 115 -0.15 -23.57 -0.85
C THR A 115 0.35 -23.68 -2.31
N ASP A 116 1.65 -23.59 -2.50
CA ASP A 116 2.32 -23.74 -3.82
C ASP A 116 1.69 -22.91 -4.95
N GLY A 117 1.25 -21.70 -4.66
CA GLY A 117 0.63 -20.82 -5.65
C GLY A 117 -0.79 -21.21 -6.04
N VAL A 118 -1.47 -22.04 -5.23
CA VAL A 118 -2.87 -22.44 -5.41
C VAL A 118 -3.69 -22.04 -4.20
N LEU A 119 -4.68 -21.19 -4.41
CA LEU A 119 -5.65 -20.76 -3.40
C LEU A 119 -6.93 -21.58 -3.56
N ILE A 120 -7.35 -22.25 -2.50
CA ILE A 120 -8.56 -23.10 -2.46
C ILE A 120 -9.47 -22.58 -1.36
N THR A 121 -10.73 -22.29 -1.69
CA THR A 121 -11.78 -21.96 -0.72
C THR A 121 -12.52 -23.24 -0.33
N LYS A 122 -12.80 -23.41 0.98
CA LYS A 122 -13.34 -24.68 1.50
C LYS A 122 -14.82 -24.86 1.16
N ASN A 123 -15.65 -23.87 1.47
CA ASN A 123 -17.11 -24.01 1.34
C ASN A 123 -17.57 -23.82 -0.10
N SER A 124 -17.01 -22.87 -0.81
CA SER A 124 -17.36 -22.64 -2.23
C SER A 124 -16.62 -23.53 -3.22
N GLY A 125 -15.58 -24.26 -2.77
CA GLY A 125 -14.81 -25.18 -3.60
C GLY A 125 -14.06 -24.52 -4.77
N LEU A 126 -13.82 -23.20 -4.68
CA LEU A 126 -13.14 -22.48 -5.75
C LEU A 126 -11.63 -22.74 -5.66
N THR A 127 -11.04 -22.95 -6.83
CA THR A 127 -9.58 -23.03 -6.99
C THR A 127 -9.12 -21.86 -7.86
N LEU A 128 -8.22 -21.04 -7.33
CA LEU A 128 -7.56 -19.95 -8.05
C LEU A 128 -6.07 -20.25 -8.13
N LYS A 129 -5.48 -20.01 -9.30
CA LYS A 129 -4.04 -20.20 -9.49
C LYS A 129 -3.33 -18.87 -9.52
N ARG A 130 -2.09 -18.85 -9.05
CA ARG A 130 -1.22 -17.67 -9.15
C ARG A 130 -1.16 -17.22 -10.61
N THR A 131 -1.38 -15.92 -10.81
CA THR A 131 -1.44 -15.30 -12.13
C THR A 131 -0.41 -14.18 -12.17
N ILE A 132 0.47 -14.22 -13.16
CA ILE A 132 1.41 -13.14 -13.44
C ILE A 132 0.87 -12.40 -14.66
N ARG A 133 0.63 -11.12 -14.50
CA ARG A 133 0.19 -10.25 -15.59
C ARG A 133 1.32 -9.32 -15.98
N HIS A 134 1.54 -9.20 -17.28
CA HIS A 134 2.45 -8.22 -17.84
C HIS A 134 1.63 -7.10 -18.50
N SER A 135 2.07 -5.88 -18.35
CA SER A 135 1.47 -4.75 -19.06
C SER A 135 1.71 -4.90 -20.56
N PRO A 136 0.70 -4.74 -21.41
CA PRO A 136 0.90 -4.73 -22.87
C PRO A 136 1.77 -3.55 -23.33
N THR A 137 2.04 -2.59 -22.45
CA THR A 137 2.86 -1.40 -22.74
C THR A 137 4.23 -1.45 -22.07
N GLU A 138 4.54 -2.53 -21.34
CA GLU A 138 5.85 -2.73 -20.71
C GLU A 138 6.95 -2.80 -21.78
N GLY A 139 8.01 -2.02 -21.61
CA GLY A 139 9.15 -1.96 -22.53
C GLY A 139 8.83 -1.37 -23.92
N LEU A 140 7.67 -0.80 -24.16
CA LEU A 140 7.36 -0.15 -25.42
C LEU A 140 8.17 1.15 -25.56
N ALA A 141 8.64 1.39 -26.78
CA ALA A 141 9.27 2.67 -27.10
C ALA A 141 8.30 3.84 -26.87
N ALA A 142 8.83 4.93 -26.32
CA ALA A 142 8.05 6.14 -26.14
C ALA A 142 7.48 6.64 -27.48
N PRO A 143 6.24 7.15 -27.54
CA PRO A 143 5.72 7.84 -28.72
C PRO A 143 6.66 8.96 -29.18
N LYS A 144 6.65 9.27 -30.46
CA LYS A 144 7.57 10.24 -31.06
C LYS A 144 7.50 11.65 -30.44
N ASP A 145 6.35 12.03 -29.93
CA ASP A 145 6.05 13.31 -29.30
C ASP A 145 6.06 13.28 -27.77
N ALA A 146 6.41 12.14 -27.18
CA ALA A 146 6.48 12.01 -25.74
C ALA A 146 7.68 12.76 -25.15
N THR A 147 7.45 13.39 -24.01
CA THR A 147 8.53 13.93 -23.16
C THR A 147 9.07 12.82 -22.27
N ILE A 148 10.30 12.39 -22.53
CA ILE A 148 10.98 11.40 -21.69
C ILE A 148 11.51 12.13 -20.46
N LEU A 149 10.97 11.82 -19.30
CA LEU A 149 11.39 12.40 -18.02
C LEU A 149 12.51 11.60 -17.37
N PHE A 150 12.52 10.28 -17.57
CA PHE A 150 13.50 9.36 -16.99
C PHE A 150 13.71 8.16 -17.93
N ASP A 151 14.95 7.82 -18.17
CA ASP A 151 15.36 6.69 -19.03
C ASP A 151 16.38 5.77 -18.35
N GLY A 152 16.51 5.86 -17.03
CA GLY A 152 17.52 5.13 -16.25
C GLY A 152 18.91 5.76 -16.23
N LYS A 153 19.16 6.86 -16.95
CA LYS A 153 20.49 7.46 -17.09
C LYS A 153 20.63 8.83 -16.45
N SER A 154 19.57 9.64 -16.50
CA SER A 154 19.57 10.98 -15.95
C SER A 154 18.29 11.25 -15.15
N ALA A 155 18.44 11.90 -13.99
CA ALA A 155 17.35 12.43 -13.18
C ALA A 155 17.18 13.95 -13.36
N ASP A 156 17.75 14.55 -14.43
CA ASP A 156 17.80 16.01 -14.63
C ASP A 156 16.42 16.67 -14.77
N ALA A 157 15.40 15.92 -15.16
CA ALA A 157 14.02 16.43 -15.23
C ALA A 157 13.37 16.59 -13.84
N PHE A 158 14.03 16.17 -12.76
CA PHE A 158 13.49 16.14 -11.41
C PHE A 158 14.23 17.08 -10.45
N VAL A 159 13.50 17.64 -9.50
CA VAL A 159 14.07 18.41 -8.39
C VAL A 159 14.69 17.44 -7.40
N ASP A 160 15.98 17.61 -7.12
CA ASP A 160 16.76 16.73 -6.23
C ASP A 160 16.65 15.23 -6.59
N GLY A 161 16.41 14.94 -7.89
CA GLY A 161 16.32 13.59 -8.39
C GLY A 161 17.63 12.84 -8.22
N LYS A 162 17.54 11.60 -7.73
CA LYS A 162 18.68 10.67 -7.54
C LYS A 162 18.36 9.36 -8.21
N ILE A 163 19.42 8.71 -8.69
CA ILE A 163 19.35 7.36 -9.27
C ILE A 163 20.07 6.41 -8.33
N ASP A 164 19.40 5.33 -7.95
CA ASP A 164 20.02 4.30 -7.13
C ASP A 164 21.02 3.46 -7.93
N PRO A 165 21.88 2.63 -7.29
CA PRO A 165 22.87 1.81 -7.99
C PRO A 165 22.30 0.81 -9.01
N ARG A 166 21.00 0.54 -8.99
CA ARG A 166 20.28 -0.34 -9.92
C ARG A 166 19.73 0.40 -11.13
N GLY A 167 19.82 1.75 -11.15
CA GLY A 167 19.31 2.59 -12.23
C GLY A 167 17.87 3.06 -12.04
N PHE A 168 17.28 2.95 -10.84
CA PHE A 168 15.94 3.42 -10.55
C PHE A 168 15.95 4.84 -9.98
N LEU A 169 14.95 5.62 -10.34
CA LEU A 169 14.71 6.94 -9.75
C LEU A 169 14.25 6.77 -8.29
N GLU A 170 14.97 7.39 -7.36
CA GLU A 170 14.60 7.37 -5.95
C GLU A 170 13.30 8.15 -5.69
N ALA A 171 12.57 7.75 -4.64
CA ALA A 171 11.36 8.41 -4.18
C ALA A 171 11.62 9.84 -3.66
N ASN A 172 10.54 10.56 -3.34
CA ASN A 172 10.56 11.93 -2.79
C ASN A 172 11.11 12.99 -3.75
N THR A 173 10.91 12.82 -5.03
CA THR A 173 11.24 13.81 -6.05
C THR A 173 9.98 14.29 -6.80
N LYS A 174 10.11 15.38 -7.54
CA LYS A 174 9.05 15.93 -8.40
C LYS A 174 9.65 16.44 -9.70
N THR A 175 8.87 16.46 -10.76
CA THR A 175 9.30 17.06 -12.02
C THR A 175 9.57 18.57 -11.86
N LYS A 176 10.64 19.07 -12.50
CA LYS A 176 10.94 20.51 -12.57
C LYS A 176 9.87 21.27 -13.38
N GLN A 177 9.39 20.63 -14.44
CA GLN A 177 8.31 21.16 -15.26
C GLN A 177 6.96 20.78 -14.66
N ALA A 178 6.01 21.71 -14.62
CA ALA A 178 4.61 21.44 -14.30
C ALA A 178 3.86 21.03 -15.57
N PHE A 179 2.94 20.08 -15.42
CA PHE A 179 2.06 19.59 -16.47
C PHE A 179 0.60 19.78 -16.03
N THR A 180 -0.29 20.16 -16.94
CA THR A 180 -1.72 20.34 -16.68
C THR A 180 -2.52 19.15 -17.17
N ASP A 181 -2.48 18.86 -18.46
CA ASP A 181 -3.17 17.73 -19.08
C ASP A 181 -2.14 16.79 -19.66
N PHE A 182 -2.03 15.57 -19.10
CA PHE A 182 -1.01 14.62 -19.52
C PHE A 182 -1.49 13.18 -19.44
N LYS A 183 -0.85 12.33 -20.22
CA LYS A 183 -0.90 10.87 -20.07
C LYS A 183 0.48 10.41 -19.62
N LEU A 184 0.55 9.76 -18.47
CA LEU A 184 1.79 9.23 -17.91
C LEU A 184 1.94 7.75 -18.23
N HIS A 185 3.13 7.36 -18.69
CA HIS A 185 3.59 5.98 -18.68
C HIS A 185 4.69 5.86 -17.62
N LEU A 186 4.58 4.86 -16.75
CA LEU A 186 5.50 4.60 -15.65
C LEU A 186 5.74 3.09 -15.55
N GLU A 187 7.00 2.71 -15.46
CA GLU A 187 7.44 1.34 -15.16
C GLU A 187 8.15 1.32 -13.79
N PHE A 188 7.85 0.33 -12.93
CA PHE A 188 8.38 0.24 -11.56
C PHE A 188 8.55 -1.22 -11.11
#